data_667bf0d42fe23ab70311c0c56ceab0b2
#
_entry.id   667bf0d42fe23ab70311c0c56ceab0b2
#
_cell.length_a   1.000
_cell.length_b   1.000
_cell.length_c   1.000
_cell.angle_alpha   90.00
_cell.angle_beta   90.00
_cell.angle_gamma   90.00
#
_symmetry.space_group_name_H-M   'P 1'
#
loop_
_entity.id
_entity.type
_entity.pdbx_description
1 polymer ?
#
loop_
_entity_poly.entity_id
_entity_poly.type
_entity_poly.pdbx_seq_one_letter_code
_entity_poly.pdbx_strand_id
1 'polypeptide(L)'
;MDINEVLNKNVAIRLTGEVGRANSFRSGIDSKNVMVSPSITVKLDNGLKWTGQYTYDNVERTPDRSPTKSVYDRFGLPYRMGFAHPNDFVKDKLQVWRSDLEYAFNDKWRAQWQLAHRTAAQDFDHFYGGSENGSRIKRNYAWQQTDNKTLSSNFTLNGDYNIGRFENHLTVGMDYSREHRNPTLGYSRAFTASIDPYDRASWPASGRLQPVLTENRHKADSYGIFVQNIFSATPDLKFVLGGRYDKYTFNSENKLTGSSRQYSGHSFSPNIGAVWNINPVHTLYASYNKGFAPYGGRGGYLSIDTSSAAVFNADPEYTRQYETGVKSSWLDDRLSTTLSAYQIERFNIRYRPDAQNDPYTWAVSGKHRSRGVELSAIGQIIPKKLYLRGSLGVM
;
A
#
# COMPACT_ATOMS: atom_id res chain seq x y z
N MET A 1 17.38 -4.39 17.78
CA MET A 1 17.93 -5.72 18.10
C MET A 1 17.54 -6.68 16.99
N ASP A 2 18.48 -7.50 16.53
CA ASP A 2 18.20 -8.59 15.57
C ASP A 2 19.11 -9.77 15.93
N ILE A 3 18.51 -10.88 16.34
CA ILE A 3 19.19 -12.11 16.75
C ILE A 3 18.72 -13.19 15.80
N ASN A 4 19.66 -13.89 15.16
CA ASN A 4 19.38 -14.98 14.24
C ASN A 4 20.30 -16.16 14.58
N GLU A 5 19.70 -17.29 14.98
CA GLU A 5 20.40 -18.46 15.46
C GLU A 5 19.94 -19.73 14.74
N VAL A 6 20.89 -20.56 14.35
CA VAL A 6 20.67 -21.90 13.82
C VAL A 6 20.82 -22.87 14.98
N LEU A 7 19.71 -23.40 15.49
CA LEU A 7 19.71 -24.33 16.62
C LEU A 7 20.24 -25.70 16.25
N ASN A 8 19.94 -26.15 15.04
CA ASN A 8 20.45 -27.39 14.45
C ASN A 8 20.21 -27.40 12.93
N LYS A 9 20.58 -28.48 12.23
CA LYS A 9 20.42 -28.60 10.76
C LYS A 9 19.00 -28.38 10.23
N ASN A 10 18.00 -28.52 11.10
CA ASN A 10 16.58 -28.46 10.74
C ASN A 10 15.86 -27.25 11.28
N VAL A 11 16.38 -26.56 12.30
CA VAL A 11 15.65 -25.50 13.03
C VAL A 11 16.50 -24.24 13.15
N ALA A 12 15.95 -23.12 12.73
CA ALA A 12 16.50 -21.79 12.95
C ALA A 12 15.43 -20.87 13.58
N ILE A 13 15.88 -19.95 14.40
CA ILE A 13 15.05 -18.93 15.04
C ILE A 13 15.58 -17.53 14.74
N ARG A 14 14.70 -16.57 14.66
CA ARG A 14 15.06 -15.14 14.58
C ARG A 14 14.16 -14.32 15.48
N LEU A 15 14.76 -13.37 16.18
CA LEU A 15 14.05 -12.37 16.97
C LEU A 15 14.49 -10.97 16.51
N THR A 16 13.55 -10.22 15.94
CA THR A 16 13.76 -8.80 15.62
C THR A 16 12.96 -7.96 16.60
N GLY A 17 13.57 -6.92 17.14
CA GLY A 17 12.92 -6.01 18.08
C GLY A 17 13.41 -4.58 17.93
N GLU A 18 12.51 -3.63 18.10
CA GLU A 18 12.80 -2.20 18.10
C GLU A 18 12.05 -1.51 19.24
N VAL A 19 12.75 -0.64 19.95
CA VAL A 19 12.16 0.32 20.89
C VAL A 19 12.70 1.69 20.51
N GLY A 20 11.84 2.62 20.20
CA GLY A 20 12.20 3.94 19.72
C GLY A 20 11.45 5.05 20.43
N ARG A 21 12.12 6.18 20.56
CA ARG A 21 11.51 7.48 20.90
C ARG A 21 12.12 8.53 19.99
N ALA A 22 11.30 9.40 19.45
CA ALA A 22 11.75 10.49 18.61
C ALA A 22 10.98 11.77 18.94
N ASN A 23 11.70 12.89 18.92
CA ASN A 23 11.13 14.22 18.99
C ASN A 23 11.24 14.88 17.64
N SER A 24 10.23 15.67 17.26
CA SER A 24 10.28 16.52 16.08
C SER A 24 11.11 17.79 16.33
N PHE A 25 11.55 18.46 15.28
CA PHE A 25 12.03 19.84 15.38
C PHE A 25 10.93 20.81 15.83
N ARG A 26 9.66 20.41 15.75
CA ARG A 26 8.53 21.17 16.24
C ARG A 26 8.21 20.83 17.69
N SER A 27 7.99 21.88 18.49
CA SER A 27 7.69 21.72 19.92
C SER A 27 6.41 20.94 20.17
N GLY A 28 6.45 20.01 21.14
CA GLY A 28 5.31 19.22 21.57
C GLY A 28 4.89 18.11 20.58
N ILE A 29 5.76 17.76 19.63
CA ILE A 29 5.56 16.67 18.69
C ILE A 29 6.58 15.59 18.98
N ASP A 30 6.11 14.42 19.35
CA ASP A 30 6.92 13.27 19.71
C ASP A 30 6.30 11.95 19.22
N SER A 31 7.06 10.90 19.29
CA SER A 31 6.61 9.54 19.02
C SER A 31 7.37 8.53 19.85
N LYS A 32 6.71 7.41 20.13
CA LYS A 32 7.32 6.22 20.72
C LYS A 32 6.79 4.99 19.99
N ASN A 33 7.66 4.01 19.80
CA ASN A 33 7.30 2.75 19.17
C ASN A 33 7.95 1.57 19.90
N VAL A 34 7.24 0.46 19.86
CA VAL A 34 7.73 -0.84 20.30
C VAL A 34 7.33 -1.86 19.25
N MET A 35 8.30 -2.57 18.71
CA MET A 35 8.07 -3.67 17.77
C MET A 35 8.82 -4.90 18.23
N VAL A 36 8.19 -6.06 18.14
CA VAL A 36 8.81 -7.37 18.34
C VAL A 36 8.31 -8.36 17.30
N SER A 37 9.23 -9.09 16.70
CA SER A 37 8.91 -10.04 15.63
C SER A 37 9.76 -11.31 15.76
N PRO A 38 9.34 -12.28 16.57
CA PRO A 38 9.92 -13.62 16.59
C PRO A 38 9.50 -14.43 15.36
N SER A 39 10.40 -15.27 14.87
CA SER A 39 10.11 -16.27 13.85
C SER A 39 10.89 -17.57 14.10
N ILE A 40 10.33 -18.66 13.61
CA ILE A 40 10.94 -19.98 13.61
C ILE A 40 10.82 -20.57 12.21
N THR A 41 11.91 -21.17 11.73
CA THR A 41 11.94 -21.93 10.49
C THR A 41 12.32 -23.37 10.81
N VAL A 42 11.53 -24.30 10.28
CA VAL A 42 11.79 -25.74 10.36
C VAL A 42 11.92 -26.27 8.94
N LYS A 43 13.04 -26.96 8.65
CA LYS A 43 13.32 -27.60 7.37
C LYS A 43 13.50 -29.09 7.59
N LEU A 44 12.71 -29.90 6.90
CA LEU A 44 12.80 -31.35 6.95
C LEU A 44 13.63 -31.88 5.79
N ASP A 45 14.21 -33.10 5.97
CA ASP A 45 15.06 -33.72 4.98
C ASP A 45 14.29 -34.13 3.70
N ASN A 46 12.94 -34.22 3.76
CA ASN A 46 12.07 -34.55 2.63
C ASN A 46 11.73 -33.32 1.74
N GLY A 47 12.39 -32.18 1.92
CA GLY A 47 12.15 -30.94 1.14
C GLY A 47 11.05 -30.04 1.66
N LEU A 48 10.40 -30.39 2.78
CA LEU A 48 9.42 -29.54 3.43
C LEU A 48 10.11 -28.49 4.29
N LYS A 49 9.71 -27.23 4.11
CA LYS A 49 10.15 -26.10 4.92
C LYS A 49 8.93 -25.33 5.40
N TRP A 50 8.87 -25.10 6.70
CA TRP A 50 7.85 -24.27 7.32
C TRP A 50 8.49 -23.10 8.07
N THR A 51 7.89 -21.90 7.92
CA THR A 51 8.29 -20.72 8.71
C THR A 51 7.05 -20.12 9.35
N GLY A 52 7.07 -20.04 10.68
CA GLY A 52 6.09 -19.32 11.47
C GLY A 52 6.66 -17.99 11.98
N GLN A 53 5.89 -16.92 11.89
CA GLN A 53 6.27 -15.59 12.36
C GLN A 53 5.10 -14.93 13.07
N TYR A 54 5.42 -14.23 14.16
CA TYR A 54 4.51 -13.29 14.79
C TYR A 54 5.15 -11.91 14.82
N THR A 55 4.40 -10.87 14.50
CA THR A 55 4.85 -9.48 14.63
C THR A 55 3.84 -8.72 15.48
N TYR A 56 4.34 -8.05 16.50
CA TYR A 56 3.64 -7.03 17.25
C TYR A 56 4.31 -5.68 17.02
N ASP A 57 3.52 -4.66 16.66
CA ASP A 57 4.00 -3.30 16.50
C ASP A 57 3.00 -2.33 17.13
N ASN A 58 3.49 -1.42 17.96
CA ASN A 58 2.70 -0.40 18.62
C ASN A 58 3.40 0.94 18.51
N VAL A 59 2.74 1.88 17.86
CA VAL A 59 3.21 3.25 17.66
C VAL A 59 2.24 4.21 18.31
N GLU A 60 2.76 5.07 19.18
CA GLU A 60 2.02 6.17 19.78
C GLU A 60 2.73 7.48 19.45
N ARG A 61 2.01 8.47 18.96
CA ARG A 61 2.59 9.75 18.56
C ARG A 61 1.64 10.91 18.79
N THR A 62 2.23 12.06 19.08
CA THR A 62 1.56 13.35 18.97
C THR A 62 1.63 13.79 17.49
N PRO A 63 0.49 13.91 16.79
CA PRO A 63 0.51 14.15 15.34
C PRO A 63 0.95 15.59 15.02
N ASP A 64 1.91 15.73 14.08
CA ASP A 64 2.23 17.03 13.50
C ASP A 64 1.19 17.39 12.43
N ARG A 65 0.11 18.02 12.88
CA ARG A 65 -1.00 18.50 12.04
C ARG A 65 -1.08 20.01 12.04
N SER A 66 0.07 20.65 11.90
CA SER A 66 0.20 22.12 11.92
C SER A 66 -0.51 22.78 10.71
N PRO A 67 -0.83 24.07 10.79
CA PRO A 67 -1.27 24.87 9.66
C PRO A 67 -0.25 24.89 8.52
N THR A 68 -0.65 25.45 7.37
CA THR A 68 0.23 25.64 6.21
C THR A 68 1.29 26.70 6.49
N LYS A 69 2.36 26.68 5.67
CA LYS A 69 3.43 27.70 5.74
C LYS A 69 2.90 29.13 5.67
N SER A 70 1.92 29.41 4.82
CA SER A 70 1.32 30.74 4.67
C SER A 70 0.71 31.27 5.97
N VAL A 71 0.12 30.39 6.79
CA VAL A 71 -0.42 30.78 8.10
C VAL A 71 0.70 31.13 9.07
N TYR A 72 1.80 30.37 9.10
CA TYR A 72 2.96 30.74 9.92
C TYR A 72 3.55 32.09 9.53
N ASP A 73 3.72 32.33 8.22
CA ASP A 73 4.28 33.59 7.71
C ASP A 73 3.39 34.78 8.06
N ARG A 74 2.07 34.64 7.88
CA ARG A 74 1.10 35.71 8.18
C ARG A 74 1.09 36.11 9.65
N PHE A 75 1.17 35.15 10.56
CA PHE A 75 1.18 35.40 12.00
C PHE A 75 2.60 35.60 12.57
N GLY A 76 3.65 35.59 11.74
CA GLY A 76 5.03 35.76 12.22
C GLY A 76 5.48 34.64 13.18
N LEU A 77 4.93 33.43 13.04
CA LEU A 77 5.20 32.33 13.95
C LEU A 77 6.47 31.56 13.54
N PRO A 78 7.29 31.13 14.51
CA PRO A 78 8.47 30.33 14.18
C PRO A 78 8.08 28.93 13.73
N TYR A 79 8.67 28.42 12.65
CA TYR A 79 8.36 27.07 12.10
C TYR A 79 8.59 25.91 13.07
N ARG A 80 9.40 26.13 14.12
CA ARG A 80 9.57 25.17 15.21
C ARG A 80 8.39 25.08 16.18
N MET A 81 7.42 25.97 16.06
CA MET A 81 6.20 25.94 16.87
C MET A 81 5.29 24.80 16.40
N GLY A 82 5.03 23.82 17.24
CA GLY A 82 4.02 22.79 17.00
C GLY A 82 2.63 23.25 17.43
N PHE A 83 1.62 22.73 16.74
CA PHE A 83 0.21 23.07 16.98
C PHE A 83 -0.59 21.91 17.61
N ALA A 84 0.07 20.93 18.16
CA ALA A 84 -0.59 19.86 18.91
C ALA A 84 -0.84 20.29 20.37
N HIS A 85 -2.01 19.91 20.88
CA HIS A 85 -2.28 19.93 22.32
C HIS A 85 -1.67 18.69 22.99
N PRO A 86 -1.26 18.72 24.26
CA PRO A 86 -0.74 17.53 24.97
C PRO A 86 -1.68 16.31 24.96
N ASN A 87 -2.99 16.53 24.82
CA ASN A 87 -3.98 15.46 24.71
C ASN A 87 -4.16 14.91 23.29
N ASP A 88 -3.56 15.55 22.27
CA ASP A 88 -3.64 15.08 20.89
C ASP A 88 -2.81 13.82 20.71
N PHE A 89 -3.40 12.79 20.14
CA PHE A 89 -2.70 11.52 19.92
C PHE A 89 -3.13 10.81 18.64
N VAL A 90 -2.26 9.95 18.17
CA VAL A 90 -2.54 8.86 17.23
C VAL A 90 -1.86 7.60 17.77
N LYS A 91 -2.63 6.55 17.96
CA LYS A 91 -2.18 5.23 18.40
C LYS A 91 -2.47 4.21 17.32
N ASP A 92 -1.44 3.53 16.85
CA ASP A 92 -1.53 2.45 15.88
C ASP A 92 -1.01 1.17 16.53
N LYS A 93 -1.80 0.10 16.49
CA LYS A 93 -1.43 -1.22 16.98
C LYS A 93 -1.62 -2.25 15.87
N LEU A 94 -0.57 -3.02 15.62
CA LEU A 94 -0.56 -4.06 14.61
C LEU A 94 -0.12 -5.39 15.21
N GLN A 95 -0.83 -6.47 14.85
CA GLN A 95 -0.41 -7.85 15.10
C GLN A 95 -0.55 -8.64 13.80
N VAL A 96 0.47 -9.40 13.47
CA VAL A 96 0.47 -10.26 12.30
C VAL A 96 0.96 -11.65 12.69
N TRP A 97 0.14 -12.65 12.41
CA TRP A 97 0.52 -14.05 12.41
C TRP A 97 0.71 -14.49 10.98
N ARG A 98 1.86 -15.09 10.68
CA ARG A 98 2.20 -15.59 9.35
C ARG A 98 2.72 -17.01 9.43
N SER A 99 2.27 -17.85 8.49
CA SER A 99 2.72 -19.21 8.29
C SER A 99 3.04 -19.39 6.81
N ASP A 100 4.27 -19.74 6.50
CA ASP A 100 4.76 -20.03 5.16
C ASP A 100 5.17 -21.51 5.10
N LEU A 101 4.55 -22.25 4.20
CA LEU A 101 4.88 -23.65 3.92
C LEU A 101 5.43 -23.74 2.51
N GLU A 102 6.61 -24.33 2.35
CA GLU A 102 7.26 -24.54 1.07
C GLU A 102 7.61 -26.02 0.93
N TYR A 103 7.29 -26.58 -0.22
CA TYR A 103 7.63 -27.96 -0.54
C TYR A 103 8.26 -28.07 -1.93
N ALA A 104 9.48 -28.57 -1.98
CA ALA A 104 10.20 -28.90 -3.22
C ALA A 104 9.92 -30.35 -3.58
N PHE A 105 9.13 -30.58 -4.64
CA PHE A 105 8.88 -31.95 -5.15
C PHE A 105 10.12 -32.54 -5.77
N ASN A 106 10.92 -31.70 -6.43
CA ASN A 106 12.21 -31.99 -7.04
C ASN A 106 12.93 -30.66 -7.35
N ASP A 107 14.05 -30.71 -8.06
CA ASP A 107 14.85 -29.51 -8.39
C ASP A 107 14.12 -28.52 -9.31
N LYS A 108 13.06 -28.95 -9.99
CA LYS A 108 12.31 -28.13 -10.97
C LYS A 108 10.96 -27.64 -10.45
N TRP A 109 10.32 -28.34 -9.52
CA TRP A 109 8.96 -28.06 -9.09
C TRP A 109 8.87 -27.76 -7.60
N ARG A 110 8.23 -26.64 -7.27
CA ARG A 110 8.03 -26.16 -5.89
C ARG A 110 6.64 -25.62 -5.69
N ALA A 111 6.00 -26.02 -4.60
CA ALA A 111 4.77 -25.40 -4.12
C ALA A 111 5.05 -24.54 -2.89
N GLN A 112 4.30 -23.45 -2.76
CA GLN A 112 4.30 -22.58 -1.59
C GLN A 112 2.87 -22.29 -1.17
N TRP A 113 2.63 -22.33 0.14
CA TRP A 113 1.38 -21.88 0.73
C TRP A 113 1.66 -20.90 1.85
N GLN A 114 1.11 -19.71 1.73
CA GLN A 114 1.24 -18.64 2.70
C GLN A 114 -0.12 -18.36 3.32
N LEU A 115 -0.17 -18.29 4.64
CA LEU A 115 -1.34 -17.91 5.41
C LEU A 115 -0.95 -16.75 6.32
N ALA A 116 -1.72 -15.66 6.33
CA ALA A 116 -1.51 -14.55 7.24
C ALA A 116 -2.83 -14.08 7.85
N HIS A 117 -2.79 -13.83 9.15
CA HIS A 117 -3.86 -13.16 9.88
C HIS A 117 -3.31 -11.88 10.49
N ARG A 118 -3.88 -10.76 10.08
CA ARG A 118 -3.50 -9.43 10.54
C ARG A 118 -4.64 -8.80 11.34
N THR A 119 -4.33 -8.26 12.50
CA THR A 119 -5.21 -7.35 13.23
C THR A 119 -4.54 -6.00 13.34
N ALA A 120 -5.26 -4.92 13.04
CA ALA A 120 -4.79 -3.56 13.18
C ALA A 120 -5.85 -2.72 13.85
N ALA A 121 -5.44 -1.92 14.82
CA ALA A 121 -6.30 -0.93 15.46
C ALA A 121 -5.65 0.44 15.35
N GLN A 122 -6.46 1.44 15.04
CA GLN A 122 -6.05 2.84 15.08
C GLN A 122 -7.02 3.62 15.94
N ASP A 123 -6.51 4.40 16.87
CA ASP A 123 -7.25 5.38 17.64
C ASP A 123 -6.57 6.72 17.53
N PHE A 124 -7.30 7.75 17.15
CA PHE A 124 -6.80 9.11 17.16
C PHE A 124 -7.84 10.13 17.64
N ASP A 125 -7.33 11.18 18.26
CA ASP A 125 -8.11 12.29 18.75
C ASP A 125 -7.23 13.54 18.71
N HIS A 126 -7.50 14.48 17.81
CA HIS A 126 -6.65 15.65 17.64
C HIS A 126 -7.28 16.76 16.81
N PHE A 127 -6.74 17.97 16.98
CA PHE A 127 -6.95 19.08 16.06
C PHE A 127 -5.96 19.01 14.90
N TYR A 128 -6.38 19.45 13.71
CA TYR A 128 -5.56 19.40 12.50
C TYR A 128 -5.80 20.58 11.57
N GLY A 129 -4.80 20.81 10.67
CA GLY A 129 -4.84 21.90 9.70
C GLY A 129 -4.90 23.26 10.37
N GLY A 130 -5.44 24.21 9.65
CA GLY A 130 -5.67 25.56 10.13
C GLY A 130 -5.73 26.54 8.98
N SER A 131 -6.63 27.50 9.12
CA SER A 131 -6.80 28.64 8.22
C SER A 131 -6.92 29.91 9.03
N GLU A 132 -6.64 31.03 8.39
CA GLU A 132 -6.82 32.34 8.97
C GLU A 132 -8.28 32.58 9.34
N ASN A 133 -8.49 33.26 10.49
CA ASN A 133 -9.78 33.69 10.96
C ASN A 133 -9.59 35.04 11.73
N GLY A 134 -9.37 36.10 10.99
CA GLY A 134 -9.00 37.40 11.55
C GLY A 134 -7.65 37.37 12.25
N SER A 135 -7.59 37.70 13.55
CA SER A 135 -6.41 37.59 14.41
C SER A 135 -6.21 36.21 15.02
N ARG A 136 -7.02 35.24 14.67
CA ARG A 136 -7.01 33.87 15.20
C ARG A 136 -6.80 32.84 14.11
N ILE A 137 -6.50 31.60 14.50
CA ILE A 137 -6.39 30.48 13.60
C ILE A 137 -7.54 29.50 13.85
N LYS A 138 -8.31 29.20 12.80
CA LYS A 138 -9.36 28.20 12.83
C LYS A 138 -8.75 26.82 12.67
N ARG A 139 -8.95 25.92 13.64
CA ARG A 139 -8.49 24.54 13.63
C ARG A 139 -9.67 23.60 13.39
N ASN A 140 -9.47 22.57 12.56
CA ASN A 140 -10.42 21.48 12.41
C ASN A 140 -10.16 20.43 13.48
N TYR A 141 -11.17 19.63 13.79
CA TYR A 141 -11.09 18.57 14.80
C TYR A 141 -11.66 17.26 14.28
N ALA A 142 -11.05 16.15 14.66
CA ALA A 142 -11.58 14.80 14.41
C ALA A 142 -11.04 13.81 15.43
N TRP A 143 -11.87 12.82 15.74
CA TRP A 143 -11.44 11.57 16.38
C TRP A 143 -11.96 10.38 15.60
N GLN A 144 -11.25 9.27 15.68
CA GLN A 144 -11.63 8.02 15.03
C GLN A 144 -11.08 6.83 15.79
N GLN A 145 -11.88 5.77 15.86
CA GLN A 145 -11.44 4.42 16.19
C GLN A 145 -11.70 3.52 14.98
N THR A 146 -10.72 2.71 14.64
CA THR A 146 -10.87 1.75 13.55
C THR A 146 -10.22 0.43 13.93
N ASP A 147 -10.99 -0.63 13.89
CA ASP A 147 -10.50 -2.00 13.97
C ASP A 147 -10.52 -2.63 12.58
N ASN A 148 -9.42 -3.27 12.22
CA ASN A 148 -9.28 -3.98 10.96
C ASN A 148 -8.75 -5.39 11.24
N LYS A 149 -9.36 -6.40 10.63
CA LYS A 149 -8.91 -7.79 10.66
C LYS A 149 -8.86 -8.31 9.24
N THR A 150 -7.72 -8.87 8.84
CA THR A 150 -7.51 -9.42 7.51
C THR A 150 -7.00 -10.85 7.63
N LEU A 151 -7.67 -11.78 6.98
CA LEU A 151 -7.16 -13.12 6.72
C LEU A 151 -6.77 -13.19 5.25
N SER A 152 -5.58 -13.64 4.94
CA SER A 152 -5.11 -13.85 3.56
C SER A 152 -4.45 -15.23 3.42
N SER A 153 -4.72 -15.88 2.32
CA SER A 153 -4.12 -17.16 1.93
C SER A 153 -3.68 -17.08 0.49
N ASN A 154 -2.46 -17.50 0.21
CA ASN A 154 -1.90 -17.54 -1.14
C ASN A 154 -1.24 -18.91 -1.36
N PHE A 155 -1.59 -19.57 -2.45
CA PHE A 155 -0.97 -20.81 -2.89
C PHE A 155 -0.35 -20.58 -4.27
N THR A 156 0.90 -21.03 -4.46
CA THR A 156 1.60 -20.99 -5.75
C THR A 156 2.29 -22.31 -6.02
N LEU A 157 2.26 -22.72 -7.28
CA LEU A 157 3.06 -23.79 -7.84
C LEU A 157 3.95 -23.19 -8.92
N ASN A 158 5.27 -23.38 -8.78
CA ASN A 158 6.26 -22.94 -9.75
C ASN A 158 6.96 -24.18 -10.31
N GLY A 159 7.25 -24.15 -11.59
CA GLY A 159 7.94 -25.28 -12.21
C GLY A 159 8.58 -24.99 -13.54
N ASP A 160 9.72 -25.65 -13.76
CA ASP A 160 10.44 -25.64 -15.02
C ASP A 160 10.13 -26.91 -15.80
N TYR A 161 9.77 -26.76 -17.08
CA TYR A 161 9.46 -27.85 -17.96
C TYR A 161 9.80 -27.52 -19.41
N ASN A 162 9.92 -28.55 -20.24
CA ASN A 162 10.23 -28.38 -21.66
C ASN A 162 9.08 -28.87 -22.53
N ILE A 163 8.80 -28.11 -23.60
CA ILE A 163 7.96 -28.58 -24.73
C ILE A 163 8.87 -28.72 -25.93
N GLY A 164 9.24 -29.95 -26.24
CA GLY A 164 10.29 -30.25 -27.23
C GLY A 164 11.61 -29.57 -26.80
N ARG A 165 12.13 -28.67 -27.63
CA ARG A 165 13.38 -27.93 -27.37
C ARG A 165 13.18 -26.64 -26.60
N PHE A 166 11.93 -26.24 -26.34
CA PHE A 166 11.62 -24.95 -25.73
C PHE A 166 11.52 -25.08 -24.20
N GLU A 167 12.27 -24.23 -23.52
CA GLU A 167 12.22 -24.12 -22.06
C GLU A 167 11.05 -23.25 -21.64
N ASN A 168 10.39 -23.67 -20.57
CA ASN A 168 9.26 -22.97 -19.98
C ASN A 168 9.41 -22.87 -18.48
N HIS A 169 9.02 -21.73 -17.91
CA HIS A 169 8.84 -21.54 -16.48
C HIS A 169 7.38 -21.19 -16.20
N LEU A 170 6.68 -22.09 -15.52
CA LEU A 170 5.26 -21.93 -15.18
C LEU A 170 5.10 -21.47 -13.73
N THR A 171 4.25 -20.48 -13.53
CA THR A 171 3.68 -20.11 -12.22
C THR A 171 2.17 -20.21 -12.29
N VAL A 172 1.57 -21.01 -11.42
CA VAL A 172 0.10 -21.09 -11.23
C VAL A 172 -0.20 -20.80 -9.78
N GLY A 173 -1.25 -20.09 -9.51
CA GLY A 173 -1.62 -19.81 -8.13
C GLY A 173 -3.06 -19.41 -7.93
N MET A 174 -3.43 -19.39 -6.66
CA MET A 174 -4.71 -18.88 -6.18
C MET A 174 -4.50 -18.12 -4.89
N ASP A 175 -5.32 -17.11 -4.68
CA ASP A 175 -5.35 -16.38 -3.43
C ASP A 175 -6.76 -16.10 -2.95
N TYR A 176 -6.86 -15.91 -1.66
CA TYR A 176 -8.07 -15.51 -0.95
C TYR A 176 -7.73 -14.46 0.08
N SER A 177 -8.56 -13.43 0.16
CA SER A 177 -8.47 -12.43 1.22
C SER A 177 -9.86 -12.09 1.75
N ARG A 178 -9.97 -11.99 3.08
CA ARG A 178 -11.12 -11.45 3.78
C ARG A 178 -10.70 -10.33 4.70
N GLU A 179 -11.29 -9.16 4.52
CA GLU A 179 -11.09 -8.01 5.39
C GLU A 179 -12.39 -7.66 6.11
N HIS A 180 -12.29 -7.39 7.41
CA HIS A 180 -13.30 -6.74 8.22
C HIS A 180 -12.72 -5.43 8.74
N ARG A 181 -13.40 -4.31 8.47
CA ARG A 181 -12.99 -2.99 8.92
C ARG A 181 -14.17 -2.27 9.55
N ASN A 182 -14.02 -1.85 10.81
CA ASN A 182 -15.05 -1.20 11.60
C ASN A 182 -14.59 0.20 12.03
N PRO A 183 -14.81 1.25 11.23
CA PRO A 183 -14.51 2.62 11.62
C PRO A 183 -15.67 3.22 12.42
N THR A 184 -15.33 3.88 13.53
CA THR A 184 -16.19 4.74 14.32
C THR A 184 -15.58 6.14 14.33
N LEU A 185 -16.33 7.15 13.91
CA LEU A 185 -15.81 8.49 13.71
C LEU A 185 -16.68 9.54 14.37
N GLY A 186 -16.02 10.50 15.03
CA GLY A 186 -16.57 11.79 15.43
C GLY A 186 -15.93 12.90 14.59
N TYR A 187 -16.28 12.98 13.31
CA TYR A 187 -15.77 13.97 12.38
C TYR A 187 -16.89 14.81 11.82
N SER A 188 -16.81 16.13 12.04
CA SER A 188 -17.71 17.10 11.42
C SER A 188 -16.90 18.30 10.92
N ARG A 189 -17.09 18.68 9.66
CA ARG A 189 -16.47 19.90 9.12
C ARG A 189 -17.02 21.16 9.75
N ALA A 190 -18.20 21.10 10.34
CA ALA A 190 -18.81 22.21 11.06
C ALA A 190 -18.16 22.46 12.43
N PHE A 191 -17.53 21.43 13.02
CA PHE A 191 -16.86 21.58 14.31
C PHE A 191 -15.42 22.03 14.12
N THR A 192 -15.14 23.21 14.60
CA THR A 192 -13.82 23.85 14.53
C THR A 192 -13.58 24.64 15.81
N ALA A 193 -12.32 24.82 16.17
CA ALA A 193 -11.91 25.72 17.23
C ALA A 193 -11.17 26.93 16.66
N SER A 194 -11.37 28.08 17.25
CA SER A 194 -10.62 29.29 16.93
C SER A 194 -9.62 29.56 18.04
N ILE A 195 -8.34 29.44 17.75
CA ILE A 195 -7.25 29.60 18.72
C ILE A 195 -6.51 30.93 18.54
N ASP A 196 -6.01 31.47 19.64
CA ASP A 196 -5.00 32.52 19.62
C ASP A 196 -3.64 31.83 19.47
N PRO A 197 -2.86 32.07 18.38
CA PRO A 197 -1.57 31.42 18.21
C PRO A 197 -0.49 31.86 19.23
N TYR A 198 -0.71 32.98 19.91
CA TYR A 198 0.21 33.55 20.91
C TYR A 198 -0.15 33.16 22.34
N ASP A 199 -1.37 32.69 22.59
CA ASP A 199 -1.83 32.20 23.89
C ASP A 199 -2.14 30.71 23.85
N ARG A 200 -1.09 29.89 24.02
CA ARG A 200 -1.20 28.43 23.98
C ARG A 200 -2.06 27.86 25.13
N ALA A 201 -2.16 28.54 26.24
CA ALA A 201 -2.98 28.08 27.37
C ALA A 201 -4.49 28.15 27.09
N SER A 202 -4.91 28.98 26.12
CA SER A 202 -6.28 29.05 25.68
C SER A 202 -6.70 28.01 24.64
N TRP A 203 -5.76 27.15 24.19
CA TRP A 203 -6.09 26.16 23.18
C TRP A 203 -6.96 25.04 23.76
N PRO A 204 -8.03 24.64 23.04
CA PRO A 204 -8.90 23.60 23.53
C PRO A 204 -8.18 22.25 23.52
N ALA A 205 -8.38 21.46 24.56
CA ALA A 205 -7.93 20.07 24.63
C ALA A 205 -8.80 19.20 23.73
N SER A 206 -8.20 18.24 23.06
CA SER A 206 -8.93 17.12 22.45
C SER A 206 -9.46 16.18 23.53
N GLY A 207 -10.46 15.36 23.21
CA GLY A 207 -11.11 14.46 24.17
C GLY A 207 -12.50 14.06 23.72
N ARG A 208 -12.63 13.53 22.50
CA ARG A 208 -13.92 13.11 21.91
C ARG A 208 -15.00 14.19 21.95
N LEU A 209 -14.63 15.39 21.54
CA LEU A 209 -15.48 16.60 21.59
C LEU A 209 -16.72 16.52 20.68
N GLN A 210 -16.78 15.54 19.79
CA GLN A 210 -17.93 15.26 18.93
C GLN A 210 -18.55 13.90 19.26
N PRO A 211 -19.88 13.76 19.19
CA PRO A 211 -20.53 12.46 19.29
C PRO A 211 -20.10 11.54 18.14
N VAL A 212 -20.47 10.27 18.23
CA VAL A 212 -20.35 9.35 17.10
C VAL A 212 -21.24 9.83 15.95
N LEU A 213 -20.63 10.19 14.83
CA LEU A 213 -21.32 10.66 13.61
C LEU A 213 -21.38 9.60 12.53
N THR A 214 -20.48 8.62 12.60
CA THR A 214 -20.43 7.49 11.66
C THR A 214 -19.93 6.26 12.41
N GLU A 215 -20.65 5.15 12.28
CA GLU A 215 -20.23 3.83 12.74
C GLU A 215 -20.53 2.83 11.63
N ASN A 216 -19.48 2.37 10.96
CA ASN A 216 -19.64 1.47 9.83
C ASN A 216 -19.01 0.09 10.11
N ARG A 217 -19.57 -0.91 9.46
CA ARG A 217 -18.98 -2.23 9.32
C ARG A 217 -18.77 -2.51 7.82
N HIS A 218 -17.52 -2.74 7.45
CA HIS A 218 -17.16 -3.13 6.10
C HIS A 218 -16.63 -4.56 6.10
N LYS A 219 -17.05 -5.34 5.11
CA LYS A 219 -16.53 -6.67 4.83
C LYS A 219 -16.19 -6.76 3.36
N ALA A 220 -14.95 -7.12 3.05
CA ALA A 220 -14.48 -7.38 1.70
C ALA A 220 -13.95 -8.81 1.60
N ASP A 221 -14.44 -9.56 0.62
CA ASP A 221 -13.94 -10.87 0.25
C ASP A 221 -13.39 -10.81 -1.17
N SER A 222 -12.21 -11.37 -1.42
CA SER A 222 -11.64 -11.49 -2.76
C SER A 222 -11.03 -12.87 -2.98
N TYR A 223 -11.20 -13.37 -4.19
CA TYR A 223 -10.65 -14.64 -4.69
C TYR A 223 -9.98 -14.38 -6.02
N GLY A 224 -8.76 -14.87 -6.18
CA GLY A 224 -8.01 -14.77 -7.42
C GLY A 224 -7.42 -16.11 -7.83
N ILE A 225 -7.42 -16.36 -9.12
CA ILE A 225 -6.64 -17.44 -9.74
C ILE A 225 -5.78 -16.83 -10.84
N PHE A 226 -4.55 -17.28 -10.96
CA PHE A 226 -3.63 -16.75 -11.97
C PHE A 226 -2.72 -17.83 -12.53
N VAL A 227 -2.30 -17.59 -13.76
CA VAL A 227 -1.29 -18.38 -14.45
C VAL A 227 -0.35 -17.45 -15.19
N GLN A 228 0.92 -17.76 -15.17
CA GLN A 228 1.93 -17.11 -15.99
C GLN A 228 2.91 -18.15 -16.49
N ASN A 229 3.26 -18.07 -17.77
CA ASN A 229 4.31 -18.88 -18.36
C ASN A 229 5.34 -17.98 -19.02
N ILE A 230 6.62 -18.25 -18.75
CA ILE A 230 7.75 -17.68 -19.48
C ILE A 230 8.19 -18.73 -20.47
N PHE A 231 7.99 -18.44 -21.76
CA PHE A 231 8.35 -19.31 -22.87
C PHE A 231 9.64 -18.81 -23.52
N SER A 232 10.67 -19.62 -23.51
CA SER A 232 11.95 -19.34 -24.19
C SER A 232 11.90 -19.88 -25.62
N ALA A 233 11.64 -18.98 -26.59
CA ALA A 233 11.62 -19.34 -28.01
C ALA A 233 13.03 -19.64 -28.54
N THR A 234 14.00 -18.88 -28.03
CA THR A 234 15.45 -19.09 -28.18
C THR A 234 16.13 -18.75 -26.85
N PRO A 235 17.43 -19.01 -26.66
CA PRO A 235 18.14 -18.52 -25.48
C PRO A 235 18.03 -17.00 -25.26
N ASP A 236 17.91 -16.24 -26.35
CA ASP A 236 17.90 -14.79 -26.33
C ASP A 236 16.51 -14.17 -26.40
N LEU A 237 15.48 -14.92 -26.84
CA LEU A 237 14.11 -14.41 -27.01
C LEU A 237 13.13 -15.16 -26.13
N LYS A 238 12.51 -14.43 -25.20
CA LYS A 238 11.53 -14.96 -24.25
C LYS A 238 10.22 -14.21 -24.35
N PHE A 239 9.11 -14.93 -24.16
CA PHE A 239 7.77 -14.37 -24.06
C PHE A 239 7.18 -14.64 -22.69
N VAL A 240 6.52 -13.66 -22.11
CA VAL A 240 5.74 -13.78 -20.88
C VAL A 240 4.28 -13.76 -21.26
N LEU A 241 3.55 -14.81 -20.92
CA LEU A 241 2.11 -14.91 -21.14
C LEU A 241 1.46 -15.24 -19.80
N GLY A 242 0.61 -14.33 -19.34
CA GLY A 242 -0.08 -14.48 -18.07
C GLY A 242 -1.49 -13.94 -18.09
N GLY A 243 -2.27 -14.41 -17.15
CA GLY A 243 -3.61 -13.92 -16.90
C GLY A 243 -4.05 -14.21 -15.47
N ARG A 244 -4.87 -13.32 -14.97
CA ARG A 244 -5.45 -13.42 -13.63
C ARG A 244 -6.95 -13.16 -13.72
N TYR A 245 -7.75 -14.01 -13.08
CA TYR A 245 -9.17 -13.80 -12.89
C TYR A 245 -9.45 -13.57 -11.41
N ASP A 246 -10.16 -12.50 -11.10
CA ASP A 246 -10.54 -12.10 -9.76
C ASP A 246 -12.06 -12.01 -9.62
N LYS A 247 -12.56 -12.45 -8.47
CA LYS A 247 -13.93 -12.22 -8.02
C LYS A 247 -13.87 -11.58 -6.63
N TYR A 248 -14.70 -10.58 -6.40
CA TYR A 248 -14.74 -9.86 -5.13
C TYR A 248 -16.16 -9.49 -4.74
N THR A 249 -16.38 -9.37 -3.43
CA THR A 249 -17.63 -8.93 -2.83
C THR A 249 -17.31 -7.93 -1.73
N PHE A 250 -18.06 -6.84 -1.71
CA PHE A 250 -17.95 -5.84 -0.67
C PHE A 250 -19.32 -5.58 -0.06
N ASN A 251 -19.38 -5.62 1.27
CA ASN A 251 -20.56 -5.28 2.05
C ASN A 251 -20.21 -4.11 2.96
N SER A 252 -21.09 -3.13 3.03
CA SER A 252 -21.00 -1.99 3.92
C SER A 252 -22.32 -1.80 4.65
N GLU A 253 -22.24 -1.67 5.97
CA GLU A 253 -23.37 -1.43 6.87
C GLU A 253 -23.07 -0.17 7.67
N ASN A 254 -24.03 0.76 7.74
CA ASN A 254 -24.01 1.86 8.70
C ASN A 254 -24.78 1.40 9.94
N LYS A 255 -24.09 1.27 11.06
CA LYS A 255 -24.65 0.78 12.33
C LYS A 255 -25.61 1.76 13.00
N LEU A 256 -25.50 3.06 12.70
CA LEU A 256 -26.36 4.09 13.28
C LEU A 256 -27.74 4.13 12.60
N THR A 257 -27.78 3.89 11.30
CA THR A 257 -29.03 3.95 10.51
C THR A 257 -29.59 2.58 10.14
N GLY A 258 -28.79 1.51 10.28
CA GLY A 258 -29.16 0.16 9.82
C GLY A 258 -29.09 -0.01 8.29
N SER A 259 -28.70 1.03 7.55
CA SER A 259 -28.58 0.95 6.08
C SER A 259 -27.43 0.02 5.69
N SER A 260 -27.62 -0.76 4.64
CA SER A 260 -26.57 -1.63 4.10
C SER A 260 -26.54 -1.62 2.59
N ARG A 261 -25.38 -1.84 2.02
CA ARG A 261 -25.15 -2.02 0.57
C ARG A 261 -24.15 -3.14 0.33
N GLN A 262 -24.40 -3.87 -0.75
CA GLN A 262 -23.50 -4.91 -1.22
C GLN A 262 -23.18 -4.67 -2.70
N TYR A 263 -21.92 -4.93 -3.03
CA TYR A 263 -21.41 -4.93 -4.39
C TYR A 263 -20.57 -6.18 -4.62
N SER A 264 -20.74 -6.81 -5.80
CA SER A 264 -19.93 -7.94 -6.25
C SER A 264 -19.50 -7.70 -7.68
N GLY A 265 -18.27 -8.09 -8.00
CA GLY A 265 -17.74 -7.95 -9.34
C GLY A 265 -16.65 -8.97 -9.62
N HIS A 266 -16.18 -8.94 -10.85
CA HIS A 266 -15.07 -9.75 -11.32
C HIS A 266 -14.21 -8.96 -12.29
N SER A 267 -12.97 -9.39 -12.48
CA SER A 267 -12.06 -8.79 -13.47
C SER A 267 -11.15 -9.84 -14.06
N PHE A 268 -10.80 -9.69 -15.32
CA PHE A 268 -9.72 -10.42 -15.97
C PHE A 268 -8.58 -9.45 -16.28
N SER A 269 -7.37 -9.82 -15.88
CA SER A 269 -6.15 -9.02 -15.99
C SER A 269 -5.07 -9.79 -16.72
N PRO A 270 -4.89 -9.57 -18.05
CA PRO A 270 -3.81 -10.16 -18.82
C PRO A 270 -2.48 -9.46 -18.53
N ASN A 271 -1.38 -10.24 -18.61
CA ASN A 271 0.00 -9.79 -18.56
C ASN A 271 0.74 -10.45 -19.74
N ILE A 272 1.22 -9.63 -20.66
CA ILE A 272 1.88 -10.09 -21.89
C ILE A 272 3.18 -9.32 -22.03
N GLY A 273 4.27 -10.02 -22.34
CA GLY A 273 5.58 -9.39 -22.51
C GLY A 273 6.47 -10.17 -23.47
N ALA A 274 7.47 -9.47 -23.98
CA ALA A 274 8.57 -10.04 -24.73
C ALA A 274 9.89 -9.43 -24.26
N VAL A 275 10.93 -10.24 -24.20
CA VAL A 275 12.28 -9.83 -23.84
C VAL A 275 13.22 -10.44 -24.87
N TRP A 276 14.04 -9.59 -25.47
CA TRP A 276 15.01 -10.00 -26.49
C TRP A 276 16.41 -9.47 -26.17
N ASN A 277 17.33 -10.37 -25.87
CA ASN A 277 18.75 -10.07 -25.72
C ASN A 277 19.36 -9.96 -27.11
N ILE A 278 19.48 -8.73 -27.62
CA ILE A 278 20.06 -8.48 -28.97
C ILE A 278 21.53 -8.89 -29.01
N ASN A 279 22.23 -8.65 -27.92
CA ASN A 279 23.61 -8.96 -27.67
C ASN A 279 23.89 -8.97 -26.16
N PRO A 280 25.10 -9.32 -25.68
CA PRO A 280 25.41 -9.34 -24.26
C PRO A 280 25.23 -8.02 -23.51
N VAL A 281 25.20 -6.89 -24.24
CA VAL A 281 25.07 -5.55 -23.65
C VAL A 281 23.64 -5.05 -23.63
N HIS A 282 22.83 -5.37 -24.66
CA HIS A 282 21.53 -4.75 -24.89
C HIS A 282 20.39 -5.76 -24.86
N THR A 283 19.38 -5.47 -24.04
CA THR A 283 18.12 -6.20 -23.94
C THR A 283 16.95 -5.27 -24.27
N LEU A 284 16.19 -5.62 -25.31
CA LEU A 284 14.91 -4.98 -25.61
C LEU A 284 13.79 -5.67 -24.84
N TYR A 285 12.80 -4.89 -24.45
CA TYR A 285 11.55 -5.45 -23.89
C TYR A 285 10.33 -4.66 -24.32
N ALA A 286 9.21 -5.33 -24.35
CA ALA A 286 7.90 -4.73 -24.47
C ALA A 286 6.91 -5.47 -23.57
N SER A 287 5.98 -4.74 -22.96
CA SER A 287 4.95 -5.33 -22.09
C SER A 287 3.60 -4.63 -22.20
N TYR A 288 2.56 -5.43 -21.98
CA TYR A 288 1.19 -4.99 -21.78
C TYR A 288 0.67 -5.59 -20.48
N ASN A 289 0.14 -4.75 -19.60
CA ASN A 289 -0.43 -5.15 -18.32
C ASN A 289 -1.79 -4.48 -18.15
N LYS A 290 -2.75 -5.22 -17.62
CA LYS A 290 -4.00 -4.69 -17.08
C LYS A 290 -4.06 -5.01 -15.59
N GLY A 291 -4.37 -4.00 -14.78
CA GLY A 291 -4.64 -4.15 -13.35
C GLY A 291 -6.00 -3.57 -13.00
N PHE A 292 -6.54 -3.91 -11.84
CA PHE A 292 -7.77 -3.31 -11.34
C PHE A 292 -7.70 -3.08 -9.84
N ALA A 293 -8.52 -2.14 -9.36
CA ALA A 293 -8.75 -1.90 -7.95
C ALA A 293 -10.28 -1.93 -7.71
N PRO A 294 -10.80 -2.91 -6.96
CA PRO A 294 -12.19 -2.89 -6.56
C PRO A 294 -12.45 -1.62 -5.75
N TYR A 295 -13.56 -0.94 -6.03
CA TYR A 295 -14.00 0.30 -5.33
C TYR A 295 -13.08 1.52 -5.45
N GLY A 296 -12.16 1.58 -6.41
CA GLY A 296 -11.27 2.72 -6.60
C GLY A 296 -10.50 3.10 -5.33
N GLY A 297 -9.89 2.17 -4.65
CA GLY A 297 -9.10 2.41 -3.45
C GLY A 297 -9.93 2.95 -2.28
N ARG A 298 -9.74 4.23 -1.91
CA ARG A 298 -10.50 4.86 -0.79
C ARG A 298 -12.02 4.89 -1.01
N GLY A 299 -12.49 4.82 -2.25
CA GLY A 299 -13.92 4.85 -2.57
C GLY A 299 -14.73 3.70 -1.95
N GLY A 300 -14.11 2.55 -1.71
CA GLY A 300 -14.77 1.41 -1.07
C GLY A 300 -15.21 1.63 0.36
N TYR A 301 -14.65 2.66 1.01
CA TYR A 301 -14.98 2.99 2.40
C TYR A 301 -15.77 4.31 2.52
N LEU A 302 -16.40 4.74 1.44
CA LEU A 302 -17.32 5.87 1.49
C LEU A 302 -18.50 5.54 2.39
N SER A 303 -19.01 6.56 3.08
CA SER A 303 -20.28 6.44 3.78
C SER A 303 -21.37 6.01 2.80
N ILE A 304 -22.08 4.95 3.10
CA ILE A 304 -23.17 4.45 2.27
C ILE A 304 -24.33 5.45 2.17
N ASP A 305 -24.44 6.35 3.13
CA ASP A 305 -25.50 7.35 3.18
C ASP A 305 -25.22 8.55 2.25
N THR A 306 -23.95 8.78 1.91
CA THR A 306 -23.50 9.91 1.08
C THR A 306 -23.12 9.50 -0.35
N SER A 307 -23.01 8.20 -0.62
CA SER A 307 -22.70 7.69 -1.95
C SER A 307 -23.97 7.30 -2.68
N SER A 308 -24.15 7.78 -3.92
CA SER A 308 -25.23 7.30 -4.77
C SER A 308 -25.06 5.80 -5.07
N ALA A 309 -26.16 5.10 -5.35
CA ALA A 309 -26.10 3.70 -5.76
C ALA A 309 -25.26 3.50 -7.02
N ALA A 310 -25.30 4.44 -7.96
CA ALA A 310 -24.53 4.41 -9.20
C ALA A 310 -23.01 4.46 -8.92
N VAL A 311 -22.56 5.30 -8.01
CA VAL A 311 -21.14 5.38 -7.64
C VAL A 311 -20.70 4.17 -6.82
N PHE A 312 -21.55 3.69 -5.91
CA PHE A 312 -21.26 2.52 -5.09
C PHE A 312 -21.15 1.25 -5.93
N ASN A 313 -22.02 1.07 -6.92
CA ASN A 313 -22.08 -0.09 -7.80
C ASN A 313 -21.30 0.10 -9.11
N ALA A 314 -20.57 1.20 -9.28
CA ALA A 314 -19.79 1.42 -10.48
C ALA A 314 -18.71 0.33 -10.64
N ASP A 315 -18.39 0.04 -11.90
CA ASP A 315 -17.31 -0.86 -12.25
C ASP A 315 -16.00 -0.49 -11.53
N PRO A 316 -15.16 -1.47 -11.23
CA PRO A 316 -13.90 -1.20 -10.58
C PRO A 316 -13.02 -0.26 -11.39
N GLU A 317 -12.23 0.53 -10.71
CA GLU A 317 -11.15 1.24 -11.37
C GLU A 317 -10.18 0.22 -11.97
N TYR A 318 -9.78 0.42 -13.22
CA TYR A 318 -8.75 -0.41 -13.83
C TYR A 318 -7.70 0.44 -14.54
N THR A 319 -6.53 -0.15 -14.71
CA THR A 319 -5.40 0.44 -15.40
C THR A 319 -5.01 -0.41 -16.59
N ARG A 320 -4.53 0.22 -17.65
CA ARG A 320 -3.79 -0.40 -18.76
C ARG A 320 -2.44 0.26 -18.88
N GLN A 321 -1.42 -0.55 -19.01
CA GLN A 321 -0.06 -0.07 -19.19
C GLN A 321 0.55 -0.74 -20.40
N TYR A 322 1.13 0.08 -21.25
CA TYR A 322 1.99 -0.32 -22.36
C TYR A 322 3.37 0.25 -22.08
N GLU A 323 4.39 -0.56 -22.15
CA GLU A 323 5.75 -0.15 -21.92
C GLU A 323 6.69 -0.86 -22.88
N THR A 324 7.67 -0.14 -23.40
CA THR A 324 8.78 -0.69 -24.17
C THR A 324 10.07 0.01 -23.79
N GLY A 325 11.19 -0.68 -23.89
CA GLY A 325 12.46 -0.08 -23.52
C GLY A 325 13.66 -0.92 -23.88
N VAL A 326 14.81 -0.34 -23.60
CA VAL A 326 16.13 -0.94 -23.73
C VAL A 326 16.83 -0.90 -22.38
N LYS A 327 17.28 -2.05 -21.91
CA LYS A 327 18.19 -2.16 -20.76
C LYS A 327 19.57 -2.49 -21.29
N SER A 328 20.58 -1.80 -20.79
CA SER A 328 21.95 -2.00 -21.25
C SER A 328 22.90 -2.11 -20.07
N SER A 329 23.80 -3.09 -20.15
CA SER A 329 24.90 -3.31 -19.21
C SER A 329 26.21 -2.89 -19.85
N TRP A 330 26.87 -1.88 -19.28
CA TRP A 330 28.10 -1.29 -19.78
C TRP A 330 29.28 -1.57 -18.84
N LEU A 331 30.50 -1.45 -19.35
CA LEU A 331 31.70 -1.52 -18.52
C LEU A 331 31.83 -2.82 -17.72
N ASP A 332 31.56 -3.96 -18.37
CA ASP A 332 31.56 -5.29 -17.74
C ASP A 332 30.55 -5.33 -16.56
N ASP A 333 29.29 -5.02 -16.84
CA ASP A 333 28.14 -4.98 -15.91
C ASP A 333 28.25 -3.98 -14.74
N ARG A 334 29.26 -3.09 -14.77
CA ARG A 334 29.43 -2.10 -13.70
C ARG A 334 28.48 -0.90 -13.81
N LEU A 335 27.96 -0.61 -15.00
CA LEU A 335 27.02 0.48 -15.25
C LEU A 335 25.79 -0.07 -15.98
N SER A 336 24.62 0.07 -15.38
CA SER A 336 23.34 -0.27 -16.00
C SER A 336 22.60 1.00 -16.40
N THR A 337 22.05 0.99 -17.61
CA THR A 337 21.16 2.06 -18.11
C THR A 337 19.83 1.45 -18.57
N THR A 338 18.75 2.19 -18.39
CA THR A 338 17.42 1.83 -18.90
C THR A 338 16.81 3.05 -19.56
N LEU A 339 16.44 2.90 -20.84
CA LEU A 339 15.59 3.86 -21.54
C LEU A 339 14.24 3.20 -21.78
N SER A 340 13.17 3.81 -21.32
CA SER A 340 11.80 3.29 -21.48
C SER A 340 10.85 4.35 -21.97
N ALA A 341 9.81 3.92 -22.70
CA ALA A 341 8.66 4.72 -23.06
C ALA A 341 7.40 3.98 -22.61
N TYR A 342 6.47 4.71 -22.02
CA TYR A 342 5.26 4.12 -21.47
C TYR A 342 4.00 4.93 -21.76
N GLN A 343 2.87 4.24 -21.75
CA GLN A 343 1.54 4.83 -21.66
C GLN A 343 0.73 4.10 -20.58
N ILE A 344 0.24 4.86 -19.61
CA ILE A 344 -0.66 4.37 -18.55
C ILE A 344 -2.02 5.03 -18.73
N GLU A 345 -3.07 4.24 -18.69
CA GLU A 345 -4.47 4.69 -18.74
C GLU A 345 -5.19 4.18 -17.51
N ARG A 346 -5.92 5.06 -16.84
CA ARG A 346 -6.78 4.74 -15.69
C ARG A 346 -8.23 5.04 -16.08
N PHE A 347 -9.12 4.12 -15.72
CA PHE A 347 -10.55 4.18 -16.05
C PHE A 347 -11.38 4.05 -14.78
N ASN A 348 -12.62 4.55 -14.82
CA ASN A 348 -13.59 4.47 -13.73
C ASN A 348 -13.09 5.07 -12.41
N ILE A 349 -12.31 6.16 -12.49
CA ILE A 349 -11.76 6.83 -11.30
C ILE A 349 -12.88 7.57 -10.58
N ARG A 350 -13.08 7.28 -9.30
CA ARG A 350 -14.03 8.01 -8.48
C ARG A 350 -13.42 9.33 -8.01
N TYR A 351 -14.15 10.41 -8.16
CA TYR A 351 -13.72 11.73 -7.76
C TYR A 351 -14.88 12.56 -7.22
N ARG A 352 -14.58 13.67 -6.57
CA ARG A 352 -15.56 14.64 -6.10
C ARG A 352 -15.59 15.81 -7.07
N PRO A 353 -16.68 16.03 -7.81
CA PRO A 353 -16.77 17.12 -8.77
C PRO A 353 -16.62 18.50 -8.13
N ASP A 354 -17.22 18.69 -6.96
CA ASP A 354 -17.14 19.92 -6.16
C ASP A 354 -16.76 19.55 -4.71
N ALA A 355 -15.48 19.30 -4.48
CA ALA A 355 -15.01 18.92 -3.15
C ALA A 355 -15.08 20.07 -2.13
N GLN A 356 -15.24 21.32 -2.59
CA GLN A 356 -15.28 22.51 -1.74
C GLN A 356 -16.69 22.77 -1.21
N ASN A 357 -17.71 22.77 -2.08
CA ASN A 357 -19.08 23.10 -1.71
C ASN A 357 -19.93 21.86 -1.44
N ASP A 358 -19.66 20.77 -2.18
CA ASP A 358 -20.32 19.47 -2.00
C ASP A 358 -19.29 18.34 -1.83
N PRO A 359 -18.73 18.19 -0.63
CA PRO A 359 -17.69 17.19 -0.37
C PRO A 359 -18.22 15.74 -0.30
N TYR A 360 -19.51 15.54 -0.34
CA TYR A 360 -20.15 14.25 -0.16
C TYR A 360 -20.60 13.61 -1.46
N THR A 361 -20.81 14.40 -2.52
CA THR A 361 -21.16 13.86 -3.84
C THR A 361 -19.93 13.33 -4.57
N TRP A 362 -20.04 12.11 -5.06
CA TRP A 362 -19.02 11.43 -5.84
C TRP A 362 -19.51 11.17 -7.25
N ALA A 363 -18.59 11.20 -8.18
CA ALA A 363 -18.80 10.83 -9.58
C ALA A 363 -17.72 9.84 -10.05
N VAL A 364 -17.94 9.22 -11.19
CA VAL A 364 -16.98 8.34 -11.83
C VAL A 364 -16.49 9.01 -13.11
N SER A 365 -15.16 9.17 -13.23
CA SER A 365 -14.55 9.73 -14.44
C SER A 365 -14.41 8.65 -15.52
N GLY A 366 -14.35 9.09 -16.78
CA GLY A 366 -14.12 8.19 -17.90
C GLY A 366 -12.70 7.65 -17.92
N LYS A 367 -11.72 8.50 -18.26
CA LYS A 367 -10.34 8.06 -18.55
C LYS A 367 -9.32 9.15 -18.23
N HIS A 368 -8.26 8.76 -17.51
CA HIS A 368 -7.04 9.55 -17.36
C HIS A 368 -5.90 8.83 -18.09
N ARG A 369 -5.05 9.58 -18.78
CA ARG A 369 -3.89 9.07 -19.52
C ARG A 369 -2.63 9.81 -19.12
N SER A 370 -1.55 9.07 -18.90
CA SER A 370 -0.18 9.57 -18.75
C SER A 370 0.72 8.86 -19.76
N ARG A 371 1.63 9.60 -20.38
CA ARG A 371 2.64 9.10 -21.30
C ARG A 371 3.98 9.70 -20.95
N GLY A 372 5.04 8.92 -21.04
CA GLY A 372 6.35 9.44 -20.72
C GLY A 372 7.47 8.62 -21.32
N VAL A 373 8.64 9.23 -21.25
CA VAL A 373 9.93 8.61 -21.56
C VAL A 373 10.82 8.79 -20.34
N GLU A 374 11.47 7.73 -19.91
CA GLU A 374 12.34 7.72 -18.75
C GLU A 374 13.72 7.15 -19.13
N LEU A 375 14.76 7.82 -18.66
CA LEU A 375 16.14 7.37 -18.73
C LEU A 375 16.68 7.23 -17.31
N SER A 376 17.25 6.09 -16.99
CA SER A 376 17.95 5.87 -15.72
C SER A 376 19.35 5.31 -15.96
N ALA A 377 20.29 5.68 -15.10
CA ALA A 377 21.64 5.15 -15.09
C ALA A 377 22.09 4.92 -13.65
N ILE A 378 22.65 3.75 -13.38
CA ILE A 378 23.17 3.37 -12.07
C ILE A 378 24.38 2.48 -12.19
N GLY A 379 25.45 2.79 -11.48
CA GLY A 379 26.64 1.93 -11.41
C GLY A 379 27.94 2.67 -11.22
N GLN A 380 29.04 1.93 -11.35
CA GLN A 380 30.39 2.44 -11.21
C GLN A 380 31.00 2.76 -12.57
N ILE A 381 31.30 4.04 -12.81
CA ILE A 381 32.03 4.47 -14.00
C ILE A 381 33.52 4.15 -13.80
N ILE A 382 34.08 4.51 -12.64
CA ILE A 382 35.46 4.21 -12.27
C ILE A 382 35.40 3.34 -10.99
N PRO A 383 35.93 2.10 -11.01
CA PRO A 383 35.91 1.20 -9.87
C PRO A 383 36.44 1.88 -8.60
N LYS A 384 35.64 1.78 -7.51
CA LYS A 384 35.96 2.35 -6.17
C LYS A 384 36.15 3.86 -6.11
N LYS A 385 36.02 4.60 -7.24
CA LYS A 385 36.27 6.06 -7.30
C LYS A 385 35.06 6.87 -7.72
N LEU A 386 34.29 6.41 -8.70
CA LEU A 386 33.17 7.17 -9.25
C LEU A 386 31.96 6.28 -9.44
N TYR A 387 30.90 6.59 -8.66
CA TYR A 387 29.60 5.97 -8.77
C TYR A 387 28.59 6.99 -9.33
N LEU A 388 27.82 6.57 -10.34
CA LEU A 388 26.76 7.36 -10.96
C LEU A 388 25.40 6.77 -10.54
N ARG A 389 24.48 7.66 -10.13
CA ARG A 389 23.06 7.35 -10.02
C ARG A 389 22.28 8.56 -10.49
N GLY A 390 21.47 8.39 -11.53
CA GLY A 390 20.66 9.46 -12.07
C GLY A 390 19.44 8.92 -12.80
N SER A 391 18.38 9.72 -12.84
CA SER A 391 17.19 9.45 -13.65
C SER A 391 16.63 10.76 -14.19
N LEU A 392 16.09 10.69 -15.40
CA LEU A 392 15.40 11.79 -16.07
C LEU A 392 14.08 11.23 -16.61
N GLY A 393 12.98 11.89 -16.33
CA GLY A 393 11.66 11.56 -16.86
C GLY A 393 11.03 12.79 -17.51
N VAL A 394 10.39 12.57 -18.64
CA VAL A 394 9.55 13.56 -19.32
C VAL A 394 8.18 12.94 -19.50
N MET A 395 7.13 13.65 -19.02
CA MET A 395 5.73 13.19 -19.03
C MET A 395 4.82 14.22 -19.70
#